data_eded91a1a0b1436ef9f63cdf20c368b3
#
_entry.id   eded91a1a0b1436ef9f63cdf20c368b3
#
_cell.length_a   1.000
_cell.length_b   1.000
_cell.length_c   1.000
_cell.angle_alpha   90.00
_cell.angle_beta   90.00
_cell.angle_gamma   90.00
#
_symmetry.space_group_name_H-M   'P 1'
#
loop_
_entity.id
_entity.type
_entity.pdbx_description
1 polymer ?
#
loop_
_entity_poly.entity_id
_entity_poly.type
_entity_poly.pdbx_seq_one_letter_code
_entity_poly.pdbx_strand_id
1 'polypeptide(L)'
;MTKKDRAGNPPCVLIVEDDDDVREFMQLLVSTSGYETMTARDGQEALVKMRQRKPCLVLLDLQMPRMDGWEFRERQMQDQSLKQIPVVCVTAFFDPDQVTQKLGLRCIGKPADFPTIINTVESMCGSPPPG
;
A
#
# COMPACT_ATOMS: atom_id res chain seq x y z
N MET A 1 19.86 -0.05 0.70
CA MET A 1 19.90 -1.35 1.37
C MET A 1 18.53 -1.98 1.32
N THR A 2 18.42 -3.24 0.92
CA THR A 2 17.14 -3.93 0.79
C THR A 2 16.65 -4.38 2.15
N LYS A 3 15.39 -4.04 2.48
CA LYS A 3 14.75 -4.52 3.70
C LYS A 3 14.13 -5.89 3.45
N LYS A 4 14.34 -6.81 4.37
CA LYS A 4 13.72 -8.14 4.32
C LYS A 4 12.84 -8.32 5.55
N ASP A 5 11.83 -9.19 5.44
CA ASP A 5 11.02 -9.53 6.60
C ASP A 5 11.77 -10.53 7.51
N ARG A 6 11.11 -10.91 8.63
CA ARG A 6 11.74 -11.82 9.61
C ARG A 6 12.06 -13.20 9.03
N ALA A 7 11.30 -13.64 8.02
CA ALA A 7 11.52 -14.91 7.36
C ALA A 7 12.58 -14.82 6.26
N GLY A 8 13.15 -13.62 6.01
CA GLY A 8 14.14 -13.41 4.98
C GLY A 8 13.55 -13.21 3.59
N ASN A 9 12.24 -13.03 3.48
CA ASN A 9 11.58 -12.78 2.20
C ASN A 9 11.92 -11.39 1.68
N PRO A 10 11.99 -11.21 0.35
CA PRO A 10 12.17 -9.88 -0.23
C PRO A 10 11.03 -8.95 0.17
N PRO A 11 11.26 -7.62 0.13
CA PRO A 11 10.19 -6.67 0.40
C PRO A 11 9.04 -6.81 -0.60
N CYS A 12 7.83 -6.76 -0.10
CA CYS A 12 6.62 -6.93 -0.88
C CYS A 12 5.69 -5.74 -0.65
N VAL A 13 5.17 -5.17 -1.73
CA VAL A 13 4.23 -4.04 -1.68
C VAL A 13 2.83 -4.56 -1.94
N LEU A 14 1.89 -4.23 -1.06
CA LEU A 14 0.48 -4.55 -1.26
C LEU A 14 -0.22 -3.34 -1.86
N ILE A 15 -0.89 -3.56 -2.98
CA ILE A 15 -1.64 -2.53 -3.71
C ILE A 15 -3.13 -2.84 -3.54
N VAL A 16 -3.85 -1.91 -2.90
CA VAL A 16 -5.28 -2.06 -2.61
C VAL A 16 -6.05 -1.04 -3.44
N GLU A 17 -6.71 -1.52 -4.48
CA GLU A 17 -7.41 -0.70 -5.46
C GLU A 17 -8.55 -1.51 -6.09
N ASP A 18 -9.76 -0.94 -6.13
CA ASP A 18 -10.93 -1.64 -6.68
C ASP A 18 -10.99 -1.59 -8.21
N ASP A 19 -10.44 -0.55 -8.83
CA ASP A 19 -10.41 -0.45 -10.30
C ASP A 19 -9.35 -1.40 -10.86
N ASP A 20 -9.78 -2.32 -11.73
CA ASP A 20 -8.91 -3.36 -12.27
C ASP A 20 -7.74 -2.76 -13.08
N ASP A 21 -8.02 -1.77 -13.91
CA ASP A 21 -6.98 -1.17 -14.77
C ASP A 21 -5.97 -0.37 -13.94
N VAL A 22 -6.44 0.39 -12.97
CA VAL A 22 -5.57 1.16 -12.09
C VAL A 22 -4.72 0.21 -11.24
N ARG A 23 -5.32 -0.85 -10.72
CA ARG A 23 -4.61 -1.85 -9.92
C ARG A 23 -3.51 -2.54 -10.72
N GLU A 24 -3.80 -2.96 -11.96
CA GLU A 24 -2.82 -3.58 -12.84
C GLU A 24 -1.69 -2.62 -13.19
N PHE A 25 -2.03 -1.36 -13.47
CA PHE A 25 -1.04 -0.33 -13.78
C PHE A 25 -0.09 -0.13 -12.61
N MET A 26 -0.63 0.02 -11.40
CA MET A 26 0.18 0.20 -10.21
C MET A 26 1.06 -1.01 -9.92
N GLN A 27 0.52 -2.21 -10.11
CA GLN A 27 1.28 -3.44 -9.93
C GLN A 27 2.44 -3.52 -10.92
N LEU A 28 2.18 -3.22 -12.19
CA LEU A 28 3.21 -3.23 -13.21
C LEU A 28 4.31 -2.21 -12.88
N LEU A 29 3.90 -1.01 -12.49
CA LEU A 29 4.82 0.06 -12.12
C LEU A 29 5.76 -0.38 -11.00
N VAL A 30 5.22 -0.93 -9.94
CA VAL A 30 6.00 -1.32 -8.76
C VAL A 30 6.86 -2.55 -9.07
N SER A 31 6.30 -3.54 -9.76
CA SER A 31 7.02 -4.78 -10.07
C SER A 31 8.17 -4.55 -11.05
N THR A 32 7.98 -3.68 -12.04
CA THR A 32 9.07 -3.37 -12.99
C THR A 32 10.18 -2.56 -12.34
N SER A 33 9.90 -1.94 -11.19
CA SER A 33 10.93 -1.24 -10.40
C SER A 33 11.70 -2.18 -9.48
N GLY A 34 11.43 -3.48 -9.50
CA GLY A 34 12.20 -4.50 -8.81
C GLY A 34 11.62 -5.02 -7.51
N TYR A 35 10.39 -4.63 -7.16
CA TYR A 35 9.73 -5.08 -5.94
C TYR A 35 8.74 -6.20 -6.20
N GLU A 36 8.61 -7.14 -5.27
CA GLU A 36 7.51 -8.08 -5.30
C GLU A 36 6.21 -7.36 -4.92
N THR A 37 5.12 -7.81 -5.48
CA THR A 37 3.82 -7.18 -5.28
C THR A 37 2.75 -8.20 -4.90
N MET A 38 1.80 -7.75 -4.09
CA MET A 38 0.51 -8.39 -3.89
C MET A 38 -0.56 -7.36 -4.23
N THR A 39 -1.73 -7.82 -4.62
CA THR A 39 -2.85 -6.94 -4.93
C THR A 39 -4.09 -7.35 -4.17
N ALA A 40 -4.95 -6.39 -3.87
CA ALA A 40 -6.24 -6.62 -3.26
C ALA A 40 -7.26 -5.67 -3.89
N ARG A 41 -8.48 -6.12 -4.06
CA ARG A 41 -9.55 -5.34 -4.67
C ARG A 41 -10.35 -4.53 -3.66
N ASP A 42 -10.23 -4.88 -2.39
CA ASP A 42 -10.90 -4.17 -1.31
C ASP A 42 -10.14 -4.36 0.00
N GLY A 43 -10.60 -3.67 1.04
CA GLY A 43 -9.93 -3.71 2.34
C GLY A 43 -9.99 -5.06 3.02
N GLN A 44 -11.06 -5.81 2.79
CA GLN A 44 -11.20 -7.14 3.39
C GLN A 44 -10.17 -8.12 2.84
N GLU A 45 -10.02 -8.15 1.52
CA GLU A 45 -9.00 -8.97 0.86
C GLU A 45 -7.60 -8.53 1.29
N ALA A 46 -7.39 -7.21 1.43
CA ALA A 46 -6.11 -6.67 1.89
C ALA A 46 -5.73 -7.19 3.27
N LEU A 47 -6.66 -7.19 4.22
CA LEU A 47 -6.38 -7.68 5.57
C LEU A 47 -6.00 -9.15 5.57
N VAL A 48 -6.70 -9.97 4.77
CA VAL A 48 -6.37 -11.40 4.63
C VAL A 48 -4.95 -11.58 4.10
N LYS A 49 -4.60 -10.85 3.04
CA LYS A 49 -3.28 -10.97 2.43
C LYS A 49 -2.16 -10.47 3.34
N MET A 50 -2.40 -9.40 4.08
CA MET A 50 -1.42 -8.88 5.05
C MET A 50 -1.10 -9.90 6.14
N ARG A 51 -2.08 -10.72 6.55
CA ARG A 51 -1.85 -11.77 7.54
C ARG A 51 -1.06 -12.94 6.96
N GLN A 52 -1.25 -13.23 5.67
CA GLN A 52 -0.53 -14.29 4.98
C GLN A 52 0.93 -13.93 4.76
N ARG A 53 1.19 -12.69 4.36
CA ARG A 53 2.54 -12.18 4.16
C ARG A 53 2.53 -10.68 4.44
N LYS A 54 3.29 -10.25 5.44
CA LYS A 54 3.35 -8.84 5.83
C LYS A 54 4.09 -8.03 4.77
N PRO A 55 3.42 -7.05 4.14
CA PRO A 55 4.10 -6.18 3.18
C PRO A 55 4.98 -5.15 3.89
N CYS A 56 5.95 -4.61 3.17
CA CYS A 56 6.73 -3.47 3.66
C CYS A 56 5.97 -2.16 3.53
N LEU A 57 4.96 -2.14 2.67
CA LEU A 57 4.15 -0.96 2.40
C LEU A 57 2.81 -1.37 1.83
N VAL A 58 1.74 -0.70 2.24
CA VAL A 58 0.43 -0.80 1.61
C VAL A 58 0.14 0.52 0.89
N LEU A 59 -0.13 0.44 -0.41
CA LEU A 59 -0.64 1.56 -1.20
C LEU A 59 -2.16 1.40 -1.26
N LEU A 60 -2.87 2.33 -0.65
CA LEU A 60 -4.29 2.17 -0.35
C LEU A 60 -5.15 3.24 -1.02
N ASP A 61 -6.14 2.81 -1.81
CA ASP A 61 -7.23 3.69 -2.23
C ASP A 61 -8.25 3.77 -1.09
N LEU A 62 -8.68 4.98 -0.75
CA LEU A 62 -9.65 5.19 0.32
C LEU A 62 -11.09 4.88 -0.11
N GLN A 63 -11.40 4.98 -1.39
CA GLN A 63 -12.75 4.77 -1.91
C GLN A 63 -12.85 3.42 -2.59
N MET A 64 -13.37 2.44 -1.87
CA MET A 64 -13.54 1.09 -2.36
C MET A 64 -14.91 0.54 -1.93
N PRO A 65 -15.52 -0.36 -2.73
CA PRO A 65 -16.72 -1.05 -2.30
C PRO A 65 -16.41 -2.01 -1.13
N ARG A 66 -17.45 -2.47 -0.45
CA ARG A 66 -17.41 -3.39 0.69
C ARG A 66 -16.72 -2.80 1.90
N MET A 67 -15.41 -2.92 1.99
CA MET A 67 -14.63 -2.30 3.06
C MET A 67 -13.78 -1.20 2.45
N ASP A 68 -14.15 0.06 2.69
CA ASP A 68 -13.41 1.20 2.18
C ASP A 68 -12.11 1.42 2.96
N GLY A 69 -11.32 2.38 2.50
CA GLY A 69 -10.02 2.64 3.11
C GLY A 69 -10.10 3.12 4.56
N TRP A 70 -11.19 3.81 4.94
CA TRP A 70 -11.39 4.27 6.32
C TRP A 70 -11.58 3.07 7.26
N GLU A 71 -12.48 2.15 6.89
CA GLU A 71 -12.74 0.95 7.67
C GLU A 71 -11.51 0.04 7.72
N PHE A 72 -10.80 -0.10 6.58
CA PHE A 72 -9.56 -0.87 6.53
C PHE A 72 -8.55 -0.36 7.56
N ARG A 73 -8.34 0.97 7.59
CA ARG A 73 -7.38 1.57 8.53
C ARG A 73 -7.78 1.33 9.98
N GLU A 74 -9.06 1.45 10.27
CA GLU A 74 -9.58 1.19 11.61
C GLU A 74 -9.29 -0.25 12.04
N ARG A 75 -9.57 -1.21 11.17
CA ARG A 75 -9.33 -2.62 11.47
C ARG A 75 -7.85 -2.95 11.58
N GLN A 76 -7.03 -2.31 10.75
CA GLN A 76 -5.58 -2.47 10.83
C GLN A 76 -5.05 -2.02 12.20
N MET A 77 -5.52 -0.89 12.68
CA MET A 77 -5.06 -0.33 13.96
C MET A 77 -5.51 -1.17 15.15
N GLN A 78 -6.58 -1.92 15.03
CA GLN A 78 -7.05 -2.84 16.07
C GLN A 78 -6.29 -4.16 16.10
N ASP A 79 -5.52 -4.48 15.05
CA ASP A 79 -4.79 -5.73 14.93
C ASP A 79 -3.32 -5.53 15.30
N GLN A 80 -2.90 -6.10 16.41
CA GLN A 80 -1.53 -5.96 16.92
C GLN A 80 -0.47 -6.43 15.93
N SER A 81 -0.80 -7.43 15.11
CA SER A 81 0.15 -7.97 14.13
C SER A 81 0.28 -7.10 12.88
N LEU A 82 -0.69 -6.22 12.61
CA LEU A 82 -0.76 -5.44 11.37
C LEU A 82 -0.52 -3.95 11.56
N LYS A 83 -0.71 -3.42 12.76
CA LYS A 83 -0.71 -1.97 12.97
C LYS A 83 0.62 -1.28 12.69
N GLN A 84 1.71 -2.03 12.69
CA GLN A 84 3.05 -1.49 12.43
C GLN A 84 3.36 -1.36 10.93
N ILE A 85 2.55 -1.96 10.06
CA ILE A 85 2.81 -1.94 8.63
C ILE A 85 2.51 -0.54 8.08
N PRO A 86 3.47 0.10 7.38
CA PRO A 86 3.24 1.42 6.80
C PRO A 86 2.15 1.40 5.74
N VAL A 87 1.28 2.41 5.76
CA VAL A 87 0.22 2.59 4.78
C VAL A 87 0.31 4.00 4.21
N VAL A 88 0.30 4.10 2.88
CA VAL A 88 0.25 5.38 2.18
C VAL A 88 -1.01 5.39 1.32
N CYS A 89 -1.83 6.43 1.46
CA CYS A 89 -3.04 6.55 0.66
C CYS A 89 -2.71 7.14 -0.71
N VAL A 90 -3.29 6.54 -1.76
CA VAL A 90 -3.26 7.08 -3.12
C VAL A 90 -4.71 7.27 -3.52
N THR A 91 -5.20 8.51 -3.50
CA THR A 91 -6.63 8.75 -3.60
C THR A 91 -6.96 9.98 -4.45
N ALA A 92 -8.13 9.94 -5.09
CA ALA A 92 -8.70 11.11 -5.77
C ALA A 92 -9.45 12.05 -4.82
N PHE A 93 -9.40 11.79 -3.53
CA PHE A 93 -10.06 12.61 -2.52
C PHE A 93 -9.48 14.04 -2.53
N PHE A 94 -10.34 15.05 -2.40
CA PHE A 94 -9.95 16.43 -2.65
C PHE A 94 -9.12 17.08 -1.55
N ASP A 95 -9.09 16.52 -0.35
CA ASP A 95 -8.39 17.12 0.78
C ASP A 95 -7.42 16.12 1.43
N PRO A 96 -6.20 16.03 0.86
CA PRO A 96 -5.16 15.14 1.41
C PRO A 96 -4.79 15.48 2.86
N ASP A 97 -4.83 16.77 3.23
CA ASP A 97 -4.50 17.18 4.58
C ASP A 97 -5.51 16.67 5.59
N GLN A 98 -6.79 16.68 5.24
CA GLN A 98 -7.84 16.15 6.10
C GLN A 98 -7.69 14.64 6.29
N VAL A 99 -7.34 13.92 5.23
CA VAL A 99 -7.07 12.49 5.30
C VAL A 99 -5.89 12.22 6.23
N THR A 100 -4.82 12.98 6.08
CA THR A 100 -3.64 12.85 6.94
C THR A 100 -3.99 13.10 8.40
N GLN A 101 -4.77 14.13 8.69
CA GLN A 101 -5.16 14.45 10.07
C GLN A 101 -6.03 13.37 10.69
N LYS A 102 -7.00 12.83 9.95
CA LYS A 102 -7.94 11.85 10.48
C LYS A 102 -7.35 10.45 10.62
N LEU A 103 -6.54 10.04 9.66
CA LEU A 103 -6.01 8.68 9.60
C LEU A 103 -4.55 8.57 10.02
N GLY A 104 -3.85 9.69 10.14
CA GLY A 104 -2.42 9.69 10.42
C GLY A 104 -1.59 9.08 9.30
N LEU A 105 -2.08 9.15 8.07
CA LEU A 105 -1.44 8.56 6.90
C LEU A 105 -0.94 9.61 5.95
N ARG A 106 0.23 9.35 5.35
CA ARG A 106 0.69 10.12 4.21
C ARG A 106 -0.24 9.86 3.03
N CYS A 107 -0.57 10.90 2.28
CA CYS A 107 -1.50 10.81 1.17
C CYS A 107 -0.87 11.33 -0.12
N ILE A 108 -1.07 10.59 -1.22
CA ILE A 108 -0.67 11.00 -2.56
C ILE A 108 -1.97 11.21 -3.35
N GLY A 109 -2.15 12.40 -3.91
CA GLY A 109 -3.33 12.70 -4.74
C GLY A 109 -3.27 12.02 -6.10
N LYS A 110 -4.41 11.53 -6.59
CA LYS A 110 -4.55 11.01 -7.96
C LYS A 110 -4.78 12.17 -8.93
N PRO A 111 -4.28 12.10 -10.18
CA PRO A 111 -3.39 11.05 -10.69
C PRO A 111 -1.99 11.14 -10.07
N ALA A 112 -1.48 10.01 -9.60
CA ALA A 112 -0.16 9.95 -9.01
C ALA A 112 0.86 9.70 -10.11
N ASP A 113 1.96 10.47 -10.10
CA ASP A 113 2.99 10.27 -11.09
C ASP A 113 3.92 9.12 -10.68
N PHE A 114 4.60 8.58 -11.67
CA PHE A 114 5.51 7.45 -11.53
C PHE A 114 6.62 7.72 -10.50
N PRO A 115 7.38 8.83 -10.61
CA PRO A 115 8.47 9.06 -9.66
C PRO A 115 7.99 9.17 -8.21
N THR A 116 6.87 9.81 -7.97
CA THR A 116 6.33 9.97 -6.61
C THR A 116 5.99 8.63 -5.98
N ILE A 117 5.34 7.74 -6.74
CA ILE A 117 4.99 6.41 -6.24
C ILE A 117 6.25 5.61 -5.93
N ILE A 118 7.20 5.55 -6.86
CA ILE A 118 8.41 4.75 -6.69
C ILE A 118 9.30 5.30 -5.58
N ASN A 119 9.43 6.63 -5.47
CA ASN A 119 10.18 7.23 -4.36
C ASN A 119 9.56 6.90 -3.01
N THR A 120 8.24 6.86 -2.94
CA THR A 120 7.54 6.49 -1.71
C THR A 120 7.80 5.02 -1.35
N VAL A 121 7.72 4.13 -2.34
CA VAL A 121 8.02 2.70 -2.14
C VAL A 121 9.45 2.53 -1.64
N GLU A 122 10.42 3.17 -2.29
CA GLU A 122 11.81 3.07 -1.91
C GLU A 122 12.07 3.61 -0.51
N SER A 123 11.42 4.71 -0.15
CA SER A 123 11.51 5.30 1.18
C SER A 123 11.03 4.34 2.27
N MET A 124 9.99 3.57 2.01
CA MET A 124 9.39 2.66 2.99
C MET A 124 9.98 1.26 2.97
N CYS A 125 10.37 0.77 1.79
CA CYS A 125 10.78 -0.62 1.60
C CYS A 125 12.28 -0.78 1.38
N GLY A 126 13.02 0.32 1.24
CA GLY A 126 14.43 0.28 0.85
C GLY A 126 14.58 0.06 -0.64
N SER A 127 15.83 -0.01 -1.10
CA SER A 127 16.13 -0.24 -2.51
C SER A 127 15.63 -1.61 -2.94
N PRO A 128 15.22 -1.77 -4.23
CA PRO A 128 14.78 -3.08 -4.69
C PRO A 128 15.92 -4.08 -4.64
N PRO A 129 15.62 -5.39 -4.45
CA PRO A 129 16.65 -6.42 -4.49
C PRO A 129 17.29 -6.48 -5.88
N PRO A 130 18.58 -6.85 -5.95
CA PRO A 130 19.26 -7.01 -7.24
C PRO A 130 18.56 -8.10 -8.06
N GLY A 131 18.20 -7.74 -9.29
CA GLY A 131 17.45 -8.61 -10.19
C GLY A 131 18.28 -9.61 -10.93
#